data_b240c999c4544de9b33cdbfe9e0f817c
#
_entry.id   b240c999c4544de9b33cdbfe9e0f817c
#
_cell.length_a   1.000
_cell.length_b   1.000
_cell.length_c   1.000
_cell.angle_alpha   90.00
_cell.angle_beta   90.00
_cell.angle_gamma   90.00
#
_symmetry.space_group_name_H-M   'P 1'
#
loop_
_entity.id
_entity.type
_entity.pdbx_description
1 polymer ?
#
loop_
_entity_poly.entity_id
_entity_poly.type
_entity_poly.pdbx_seq_one_letter_code
_entity_poly.pdbx_strand_id
1 'polypeptide(L)'
;MIVAFCGLGKMGRAMAANLVLQDFGVRAWNRTPGKAPPGAVECRTAREAATGADVVISMLADDAAVEAVVFGPEGLAETGLLHCGMSTISLQLSRRLAQSPGFVAAPVFGRPDAAEARKLWICAGGAPEDVARCKPLFDALGQGVYLMGTAPQASLTKLCGNFLLAMLIEGFGEAFALAEKAGMDPERLSGTLTKILFAGAPIPTGYAGRIARTEFEPAGFAMPLGHKDVSLALQAAVELRVPMPLASLAQDHLLASLARGRESWDFTGMAAVIRESAGLPPRR
;
A
#
# COMPACT_ATOMS: atom_id res chain seq x y z
N MET A 1 -13.67 -21.92 5.61
CA MET A 1 -12.25 -21.54 5.88
C MET A 1 -12.23 -20.51 6.99
N ILE A 2 -11.40 -20.73 8.00
CA ILE A 2 -11.19 -19.80 9.11
C ILE A 2 -9.91 -19.00 8.83
N VAL A 3 -10.01 -17.68 8.85
CA VAL A 3 -8.91 -16.75 8.54
C VAL A 3 -8.51 -16.01 9.81
N ALA A 4 -7.26 -16.09 10.20
CA ALA A 4 -6.66 -15.17 11.16
C ALA A 4 -6.27 -13.89 10.44
N PHE A 5 -6.85 -12.75 10.79
CA PHE A 5 -6.55 -11.47 10.16
C PHE A 5 -5.82 -10.55 11.13
N CYS A 6 -4.56 -10.23 10.83
CA CYS A 6 -3.68 -9.41 11.66
C CYS A 6 -3.47 -8.03 11.04
N GLY A 7 -3.93 -6.98 11.75
CA GLY A 7 -3.83 -5.58 11.32
C GLY A 7 -5.13 -5.02 10.75
N LEU A 8 -5.81 -4.17 11.54
CA LEU A 8 -7.13 -3.60 11.23
C LEU A 8 -7.04 -2.07 11.06
N GLY A 9 -6.02 -1.61 10.34
CA GLY A 9 -5.97 -0.24 9.83
C GLY A 9 -7.04 0.02 8.76
N LYS A 10 -6.98 1.17 8.08
CA LYS A 10 -7.98 1.53 7.05
C LYS A 10 -8.17 0.43 5.99
N MET A 11 -7.08 -0.15 5.49
CA MET A 11 -7.12 -1.25 4.51
C MET A 11 -7.59 -2.56 5.15
N GLY A 12 -6.90 -3.01 6.21
CA GLY A 12 -7.13 -4.32 6.78
C GLY A 12 -8.53 -4.51 7.38
N ARG A 13 -9.12 -3.46 7.96
CA ARG A 13 -10.50 -3.51 8.47
C ARG A 13 -11.52 -3.73 7.35
N ALA A 14 -11.35 -3.03 6.22
CA ALA A 14 -12.21 -3.21 5.05
C ALA A 14 -12.06 -4.62 4.45
N MET A 15 -10.81 -5.10 4.35
CA MET A 15 -10.52 -6.46 3.85
C MET A 15 -11.12 -7.54 4.77
N ALA A 16 -10.94 -7.41 6.10
CA ALA A 16 -11.51 -8.34 7.07
C ALA A 16 -13.05 -8.37 7.02
N ALA A 17 -13.68 -7.19 6.87
CA ALA A 17 -15.14 -7.10 6.70
C ALA A 17 -15.62 -7.80 5.43
N ASN A 18 -14.89 -7.66 4.32
CA ASN A 18 -15.22 -8.35 3.07
C ASN A 18 -15.10 -9.86 3.19
N LEU A 19 -14.12 -10.38 3.93
CA LEU A 19 -14.02 -11.81 4.19
C LEU A 19 -15.23 -12.31 4.98
N VAL A 20 -15.67 -11.58 6.00
CA VAL A 20 -16.91 -11.92 6.74
C VAL A 20 -18.12 -11.93 5.81
N LEU A 21 -18.26 -10.93 4.93
CA LEU A 21 -19.35 -10.84 3.94
C LEU A 21 -19.33 -11.95 2.88
N GLN A 22 -18.20 -12.63 2.73
CA GLN A 22 -18.01 -13.77 1.82
C GLN A 22 -17.96 -15.11 2.58
N ASP A 23 -18.61 -15.17 3.75
CA ASP A 23 -18.81 -16.35 4.58
C ASP A 23 -17.53 -17.03 5.08
N PHE A 24 -16.41 -16.27 5.20
CA PHE A 24 -15.23 -16.73 5.92
C PHE A 24 -15.41 -16.54 7.43
N GLY A 25 -15.00 -17.51 8.22
CA GLY A 25 -14.80 -17.31 9.66
C GLY A 25 -13.59 -16.43 9.89
N VAL A 26 -13.77 -15.23 10.44
CA VAL A 26 -12.66 -14.29 10.65
C VAL A 26 -12.35 -14.15 12.13
N ARG A 27 -11.11 -14.47 12.51
CA ARG A 27 -10.51 -14.22 13.82
C ARG A 27 -9.54 -13.06 13.67
N ALA A 28 -9.90 -11.91 14.23
CA ALA A 28 -9.22 -10.65 13.93
C ALA A 28 -8.37 -10.16 15.12
N TRP A 29 -7.16 -9.74 14.84
CA TRP A 29 -6.28 -9.11 15.82
C TRP A 29 -5.76 -7.77 15.32
N ASN A 30 -5.68 -6.82 16.23
CA ASN A 30 -5.02 -5.53 16.01
C ASN A 30 -4.36 -5.06 17.29
N ARG A 31 -3.22 -4.35 17.16
CA ARG A 31 -2.50 -3.77 18.32
C ARG A 31 -3.39 -2.90 19.21
N THR A 32 -4.29 -2.11 18.61
CA THR A 32 -5.31 -1.34 19.32
C THR A 32 -6.62 -2.12 19.25
N PRO A 33 -7.20 -2.54 20.38
CA PRO A 33 -8.46 -3.28 20.42
C PRO A 33 -9.65 -2.45 19.92
N GLY A 34 -10.81 -3.11 19.70
CA GLY A 34 -12.06 -2.48 19.28
C GLY A 34 -12.08 -2.12 17.79
N LYS A 35 -11.25 -2.77 16.97
CA LYS A 35 -11.18 -2.52 15.52
C LYS A 35 -11.79 -3.63 14.67
N ALA A 36 -12.14 -4.77 15.24
CA ALA A 36 -12.73 -5.88 14.51
C ALA A 36 -14.04 -5.45 13.82
N PRO A 37 -14.24 -5.83 12.54
CA PRO A 37 -15.51 -5.56 11.89
C PRO A 37 -16.63 -6.45 12.45
N PRO A 38 -17.90 -6.07 12.29
CA PRO A 38 -19.03 -6.91 12.68
C PRO A 38 -18.93 -8.31 12.06
N GLY A 39 -19.22 -9.34 12.84
CA GLY A 39 -19.15 -10.75 12.42
C GLY A 39 -17.77 -11.38 12.56
N ALA A 40 -16.71 -10.63 12.79
CA ALA A 40 -15.39 -11.17 13.13
C ALA A 40 -15.24 -11.37 14.65
N VAL A 41 -14.50 -12.40 15.04
CA VAL A 41 -14.12 -12.65 16.44
C VAL A 41 -12.87 -11.87 16.76
N GLU A 42 -12.93 -10.91 17.68
CA GLU A 42 -11.78 -10.14 18.12
C GLU A 42 -10.91 -10.98 19.07
N CYS A 43 -9.62 -11.06 18.80
CA CYS A 43 -8.62 -11.80 19.56
C CYS A 43 -7.64 -10.85 20.26
N ARG A 44 -7.06 -11.30 21.39
CA ARG A 44 -6.13 -10.49 22.20
C ARG A 44 -4.72 -10.49 21.66
N THR A 45 -4.29 -11.59 21.01
CA THR A 45 -2.96 -11.75 20.41
C THR A 45 -3.07 -12.27 18.99
N ALA A 46 -2.02 -12.09 18.18
CA ALA A 46 -1.94 -12.66 16.83
C ALA A 46 -1.95 -14.20 16.89
N ARG A 47 -1.29 -14.78 17.88
CA ARG A 47 -1.28 -16.24 18.13
C ARG A 47 -2.67 -16.76 18.49
N GLU A 48 -3.42 -16.04 19.32
CA GLU A 48 -4.82 -16.40 19.61
C GLU A 48 -5.68 -16.37 18.35
N ALA A 49 -5.51 -15.36 17.48
CA ALA A 49 -6.22 -15.30 16.21
C ALA A 49 -5.87 -16.50 15.32
N ALA A 50 -4.62 -16.91 15.28
CA ALA A 50 -4.12 -18.05 14.50
C ALA A 50 -4.58 -19.41 15.02
N THR A 51 -4.95 -19.51 16.31
CA THR A 51 -5.39 -20.78 16.90
C THR A 51 -6.68 -21.29 16.24
N GLY A 52 -6.60 -22.44 15.57
CA GLY A 52 -7.72 -23.05 14.83
C GLY A 52 -8.05 -22.36 13.50
N ALA A 53 -7.18 -21.47 13.01
CA ALA A 53 -7.31 -20.91 11.68
C ALA A 53 -6.67 -21.82 10.61
N ASP A 54 -7.16 -21.72 9.38
CA ASP A 54 -6.60 -22.41 8.21
C ASP A 54 -5.48 -21.60 7.55
N VAL A 55 -5.51 -20.28 7.69
CA VAL A 55 -4.61 -19.33 7.05
C VAL A 55 -4.51 -18.04 7.86
N VAL A 56 -3.35 -17.39 7.79
CA VAL A 56 -3.13 -16.05 8.36
C VAL A 56 -3.04 -15.04 7.22
N ILE A 57 -3.73 -13.91 7.36
CA ILE A 57 -3.51 -12.69 6.57
C ILE A 57 -2.90 -11.63 7.48
N SER A 58 -1.82 -10.98 7.03
CA SER A 58 -1.28 -9.79 7.69
C SER A 58 -1.34 -8.56 6.78
N MET A 59 -1.91 -7.45 7.31
CA MET A 59 -1.98 -6.15 6.64
C MET A 59 -1.54 -5.05 7.62
N LEU A 60 -0.24 -4.87 7.75
CA LEU A 60 0.44 -4.08 8.77
C LEU A 60 1.17 -2.88 8.13
N ALA A 61 1.57 -1.92 8.96
CA ALA A 61 2.05 -0.62 8.49
C ALA A 61 3.47 -0.67 7.89
N ASP A 62 4.36 -1.45 8.48
CA ASP A 62 5.79 -1.46 8.19
C ASP A 62 6.46 -2.79 8.58
N ASP A 63 7.75 -2.89 8.30
CA ASP A 63 8.58 -4.05 8.61
C ASP A 63 8.59 -4.37 10.10
N ALA A 64 8.75 -3.36 10.95
CA ALA A 64 8.81 -3.56 12.39
C ALA A 64 7.50 -4.17 12.93
N ALA A 65 6.36 -3.73 12.42
CA ALA A 65 5.07 -4.29 12.79
C ALA A 65 4.90 -5.73 12.29
N VAL A 66 5.39 -6.05 11.08
CA VAL A 66 5.37 -7.42 10.54
C VAL A 66 6.30 -8.32 11.33
N GLU A 67 7.53 -7.88 11.63
CA GLU A 67 8.49 -8.64 12.44
C GLU A 67 7.96 -8.93 13.85
N ALA A 68 7.37 -7.94 14.51
CA ALA A 68 6.78 -8.12 15.84
C ALA A 68 5.63 -9.15 15.83
N VAL A 69 4.79 -9.14 14.79
CA VAL A 69 3.66 -10.06 14.65
C VAL A 69 4.10 -11.45 14.24
N VAL A 70 5.13 -11.57 13.41
CA VAL A 70 5.56 -12.89 12.92
C VAL A 70 6.59 -13.52 13.84
N PHE A 71 7.60 -12.79 14.25
CA PHE A 71 8.76 -13.33 15.01
C PHE A 71 8.78 -12.94 16.49
N GLY A 72 7.82 -12.15 16.96
CA GLY A 72 7.71 -11.77 18.37
C GLY A 72 7.29 -12.94 19.27
N PRO A 73 7.28 -12.76 20.61
CA PRO A 73 6.97 -13.84 21.59
C PRO A 73 5.59 -14.49 21.38
N GLU A 74 4.60 -13.73 20.97
CA GLU A 74 3.24 -14.18 20.60
C GLU A 74 3.08 -14.28 19.07
N GLY A 75 4.18 -14.57 18.39
CA GLY A 75 4.27 -14.48 16.93
C GLY A 75 3.72 -15.68 16.19
N LEU A 76 3.64 -15.53 14.89
CA LEU A 76 3.02 -16.48 13.98
C LEU A 76 4.01 -17.52 13.43
N ALA A 77 5.33 -17.27 13.50
CA ALA A 77 6.36 -18.09 12.86
C ALA A 77 6.31 -19.59 13.23
N GLU A 78 5.91 -19.88 14.48
CA GLU A 78 5.86 -21.26 14.99
C GLU A 78 4.50 -21.94 14.78
N THR A 79 3.53 -21.26 14.14
CA THR A 79 2.20 -21.84 13.95
C THR A 79 2.14 -22.86 12.83
N GLY A 80 3.09 -22.83 11.89
CA GLY A 80 3.10 -23.68 10.71
C GLY A 80 1.97 -23.40 9.72
N LEU A 81 1.19 -22.33 9.93
CA LEU A 81 0.07 -21.95 9.07
C LEU A 81 0.55 -21.30 7.77
N LEU A 82 -0.25 -21.45 6.73
CA LEU A 82 -0.12 -20.63 5.52
C LEU A 82 -0.24 -19.15 5.90
N HIS A 83 0.77 -18.33 5.57
CA HIS A 83 0.79 -16.90 5.86
C HIS A 83 0.75 -16.08 4.57
N CYS A 84 -0.35 -15.42 4.31
CA CYS A 84 -0.55 -14.49 3.21
C CYS A 84 -0.21 -13.06 3.70
N GLY A 85 1.01 -12.59 3.42
CA GLY A 85 1.48 -11.25 3.77
C GLY A 85 1.04 -10.23 2.72
N MET A 86 0.11 -9.33 3.08
CA MET A 86 -0.43 -8.32 2.15
C MET A 86 0.14 -6.91 2.40
N SER A 87 1.03 -6.78 3.38
CA SER A 87 1.73 -5.53 3.72
C SER A 87 2.77 -5.14 2.67
N THR A 88 3.04 -3.83 2.53
CA THR A 88 4.19 -3.33 1.79
C THR A 88 5.42 -3.34 2.71
N ILE A 89 6.36 -4.23 2.44
CA ILE A 89 7.55 -4.51 3.24
C ILE A 89 8.83 -4.41 2.41
N SER A 90 9.97 -4.36 3.09
CA SER A 90 11.28 -4.38 2.43
C SER A 90 11.54 -5.70 1.70
N LEU A 91 12.41 -5.65 0.70
CA LEU A 91 12.89 -6.84 -0.01
C LEU A 91 13.61 -7.79 0.95
N GLN A 92 14.37 -7.24 1.90
CA GLN A 92 15.08 -8.01 2.92
C GLN A 92 14.12 -8.80 3.82
N LEU A 93 13.08 -8.15 4.35
CA LEU A 93 12.08 -8.84 5.18
C LEU A 93 11.30 -9.88 4.38
N SER A 94 10.95 -9.57 3.14
CA SER A 94 10.28 -10.54 2.26
C SER A 94 11.11 -11.80 2.03
N ARG A 95 12.42 -11.67 1.84
CA ARG A 95 13.35 -12.82 1.73
C ARG A 95 13.42 -13.62 3.02
N ARG A 96 13.45 -12.94 4.18
CA ARG A 96 13.46 -13.60 5.49
C ARG A 96 12.18 -14.41 5.72
N LEU A 97 11.02 -13.81 5.42
CA LEU A 97 9.73 -14.49 5.53
C LEU A 97 9.62 -15.68 4.58
N ALA A 98 10.15 -15.55 3.35
CA ALA A 98 10.17 -16.62 2.36
C ALA A 98 11.04 -17.86 2.74
N GLN A 99 11.86 -17.76 3.79
CA GLN A 99 12.58 -18.91 4.34
C GLN A 99 11.65 -19.84 5.14
N SER A 100 10.50 -19.34 5.59
CA SER A 100 9.51 -20.15 6.30
C SER A 100 8.57 -20.79 5.26
N PRO A 101 8.34 -22.11 5.33
CA PRO A 101 7.34 -22.79 4.50
C PRO A 101 5.96 -22.13 4.66
N GLY A 102 5.18 -22.08 3.58
CA GLY A 102 3.83 -21.53 3.61
C GLY A 102 3.75 -19.99 3.62
N PHE A 103 4.82 -19.27 3.30
CA PHE A 103 4.74 -17.81 3.12
C PHE A 103 4.41 -17.43 1.68
N VAL A 104 3.33 -16.66 1.52
CA VAL A 104 2.91 -16.01 0.27
C VAL A 104 2.94 -14.50 0.47
N ALA A 105 3.75 -13.78 -0.30
CA ALA A 105 3.62 -12.33 -0.40
C ALA A 105 2.51 -11.99 -1.40
N ALA A 106 1.56 -11.19 -0.98
CA ALA A 106 0.42 -10.78 -1.80
C ALA A 106 0.10 -9.27 -1.62
N PRO A 107 1.10 -8.37 -1.80
CA PRO A 107 0.83 -6.95 -1.69
C PRO A 107 -0.22 -6.50 -2.70
N VAL A 108 -0.92 -5.41 -2.35
CA VAL A 108 -2.09 -4.93 -3.10
C VAL A 108 -1.89 -3.54 -3.66
N PHE A 109 -2.47 -3.29 -4.84
CA PHE A 109 -2.72 -1.94 -5.37
C PHE A 109 -4.20 -1.62 -5.22
N GLY A 110 -4.46 -0.45 -4.67
CA GLY A 110 -5.79 0.08 -4.34
C GLY A 110 -5.71 0.93 -3.09
N ARG A 111 -6.67 1.82 -2.94
CA ARG A 111 -6.89 2.68 -1.78
C ARG A 111 -7.99 2.07 -0.89
N PRO A 112 -8.30 2.65 0.27
CA PRO A 112 -9.33 2.09 1.16
C PRO A 112 -10.70 1.90 0.49
N ASP A 113 -11.10 2.81 -0.40
CA ASP A 113 -12.33 2.70 -1.21
C ASP A 113 -12.32 1.47 -2.13
N ALA A 114 -11.19 1.17 -2.75
CA ALA A 114 -11.02 -0.05 -3.55
C ALA A 114 -11.02 -1.31 -2.68
N ALA A 115 -10.47 -1.24 -1.45
CA ALA A 115 -10.52 -2.35 -0.51
C ALA A 115 -11.98 -2.61 -0.07
N GLU A 116 -12.75 -1.57 0.27
CA GLU A 116 -14.18 -1.67 0.61
C GLU A 116 -15.00 -2.26 -0.53
N ALA A 117 -14.70 -1.84 -1.77
CA ALA A 117 -15.40 -2.29 -2.97
C ALA A 117 -14.95 -3.66 -3.50
N ARG A 118 -14.01 -4.36 -2.85
CA ARG A 118 -13.41 -5.63 -3.33
C ARG A 118 -12.71 -5.48 -4.69
N LYS A 119 -12.10 -4.33 -4.93
CA LYS A 119 -11.46 -3.99 -6.21
C LYS A 119 -9.95 -3.82 -6.09
N LEU A 120 -9.34 -4.58 -5.19
CA LEU A 120 -7.88 -4.59 -5.08
C LEU A 120 -7.26 -5.35 -6.26
N TRP A 121 -6.12 -4.87 -6.76
CA TRP A 121 -5.23 -5.65 -7.60
C TRP A 121 -4.18 -6.31 -6.70
N ILE A 122 -4.04 -7.63 -6.79
CA ILE A 122 -3.20 -8.42 -5.91
C ILE A 122 -2.01 -8.95 -6.70
N CYS A 123 -0.79 -8.71 -6.22
CA CYS A 123 0.44 -9.25 -6.79
C CYS A 123 0.93 -10.40 -5.90
N ALA A 124 0.67 -11.65 -6.30
CA ALA A 124 0.95 -12.83 -5.48
C ALA A 124 2.24 -13.53 -5.90
N GLY A 125 3.05 -13.92 -4.92
CA GLY A 125 4.26 -14.74 -5.14
C GLY A 125 4.58 -15.61 -3.95
N GLY A 126 5.08 -16.80 -4.24
CA GLY A 126 5.37 -17.86 -3.26
C GLY A 126 5.42 -19.22 -3.95
N ALA A 127 5.40 -20.31 -3.18
CA ALA A 127 5.25 -21.65 -3.74
C ALA A 127 3.89 -21.76 -4.46
N PRO A 128 3.83 -22.32 -5.67
CA PRO A 128 2.61 -22.35 -6.48
C PRO A 128 1.40 -22.96 -5.76
N GLU A 129 1.62 -24.00 -4.99
CA GLU A 129 0.61 -24.68 -4.18
C GLU A 129 0.06 -23.79 -3.07
N ASP A 130 0.90 -23.00 -2.41
CA ASP A 130 0.49 -22.08 -1.36
C ASP A 130 -0.25 -20.86 -1.93
N VAL A 131 0.20 -20.35 -3.07
CA VAL A 131 -0.52 -19.28 -3.80
C VAL A 131 -1.91 -19.78 -4.24
N ALA A 132 -2.02 -21.03 -4.71
CA ALA A 132 -3.30 -21.63 -5.09
C ALA A 132 -4.25 -21.77 -3.89
N ARG A 133 -3.75 -22.11 -2.71
CA ARG A 133 -4.53 -22.16 -1.45
C ARG A 133 -5.05 -20.76 -1.03
N CYS A 134 -4.33 -19.68 -1.35
CA CYS A 134 -4.78 -18.31 -1.11
C CYS A 134 -5.85 -17.81 -2.10
N LYS A 135 -6.07 -18.50 -3.22
CA LYS A 135 -6.97 -18.04 -4.28
C LYS A 135 -8.38 -17.64 -3.79
N PRO A 136 -9.07 -18.42 -2.93
CA PRO A 136 -10.39 -18.02 -2.43
C PRO A 136 -10.38 -16.69 -1.69
N LEU A 137 -9.28 -16.37 -0.98
CA LEU A 137 -9.09 -15.09 -0.30
C LEU A 137 -8.91 -13.95 -1.31
N PHE A 138 -8.14 -14.20 -2.37
CA PHE A 138 -7.93 -13.21 -3.42
C PHE A 138 -9.22 -12.87 -4.15
N ASP A 139 -10.04 -13.88 -4.47
CA ASP A 139 -11.36 -13.70 -5.11
C ASP A 139 -12.33 -12.89 -4.22
N ALA A 140 -12.20 -13.05 -2.88
CA ALA A 140 -13.00 -12.29 -1.92
C ALA A 140 -12.57 -10.82 -1.77
N LEU A 141 -11.30 -10.50 -2.05
CA LEU A 141 -10.71 -9.20 -1.74
C LEU A 141 -10.43 -8.33 -2.97
N GLY A 142 -10.27 -8.93 -4.14
CA GLY A 142 -9.77 -8.24 -5.33
C GLY A 142 -10.60 -8.43 -6.58
N GLN A 143 -10.24 -7.66 -7.58
CA GLN A 143 -10.78 -7.76 -8.94
C GLN A 143 -9.82 -8.48 -9.90
N GLY A 144 -8.60 -8.78 -9.44
CA GLY A 144 -7.62 -9.50 -10.25
C GLY A 144 -6.36 -9.82 -9.46
N VAL A 145 -5.72 -10.90 -9.89
CA VAL A 145 -4.47 -11.42 -9.30
C VAL A 145 -3.42 -11.58 -10.39
N TYR A 146 -2.22 -11.08 -10.12
CA TYR A 146 -1.05 -11.26 -10.97
C TYR A 146 -0.03 -12.13 -10.23
N LEU A 147 0.38 -13.22 -10.87
CA LEU A 147 1.40 -14.11 -10.31
C LEU A 147 2.79 -13.57 -10.64
N MET A 148 3.54 -13.24 -9.60
CA MET A 148 4.84 -12.57 -9.71
C MET A 148 6.03 -13.51 -9.43
N GLY A 149 5.81 -14.82 -9.43
CA GLY A 149 6.85 -15.79 -9.12
C GLY A 149 7.08 -15.96 -7.62
N THR A 150 8.26 -15.62 -7.12
CA THR A 150 8.59 -15.79 -5.69
C THR A 150 8.01 -14.67 -4.82
N ALA A 151 7.92 -14.89 -3.51
CA ALA A 151 7.46 -13.87 -2.56
C ALA A 151 8.30 -12.57 -2.62
N PRO A 152 9.64 -12.59 -2.69
CA PRO A 152 10.44 -11.38 -2.90
C PRO A 152 10.12 -10.65 -4.22
N GLN A 153 9.82 -11.38 -5.30
CA GLN A 153 9.44 -10.75 -6.57
C GLN A 153 8.08 -10.03 -6.48
N ALA A 154 7.12 -10.62 -5.79
CA ALA A 154 5.83 -9.97 -5.52
C ALA A 154 6.00 -8.68 -4.68
N SER A 155 6.81 -8.73 -3.62
CA SER A 155 7.13 -7.56 -2.81
C SER A 155 7.84 -6.48 -3.62
N LEU A 156 8.83 -6.85 -4.44
CA LEU A 156 9.55 -5.91 -5.31
C LEU A 156 8.62 -5.25 -6.34
N THR A 157 7.66 -6.01 -6.90
CA THR A 157 6.65 -5.46 -7.81
C THR A 157 5.86 -4.32 -7.15
N LYS A 158 5.49 -4.48 -5.87
CA LYS A 158 4.82 -3.42 -5.11
C LYS A 158 5.69 -2.18 -4.94
N LEU A 159 6.97 -2.35 -4.61
CA LEU A 159 7.91 -1.23 -4.47
C LEU A 159 8.11 -0.48 -5.80
N CYS A 160 8.30 -1.20 -6.90
CA CYS A 160 8.38 -0.61 -8.24
C CYS A 160 7.11 0.17 -8.60
N GLY A 161 5.92 -0.40 -8.33
CA GLY A 161 4.67 0.27 -8.60
C GLY A 161 4.48 1.55 -7.79
N ASN A 162 4.81 1.54 -6.50
CA ASN A 162 4.72 2.74 -5.65
C ASN A 162 5.74 3.82 -6.07
N PHE A 163 6.93 3.44 -6.52
CA PHE A 163 7.88 4.37 -7.15
C PHE A 163 7.26 5.02 -8.40
N LEU A 164 6.63 4.25 -9.29
CA LEU A 164 5.97 4.81 -10.49
C LEU A 164 4.83 5.77 -10.12
N LEU A 165 4.08 5.48 -9.04
CA LEU A 165 3.06 6.41 -8.54
C LEU A 165 3.67 7.72 -8.03
N ALA A 166 4.83 7.67 -7.35
CA ALA A 166 5.57 8.86 -6.96
C ALA A 166 5.98 9.68 -8.19
N MET A 167 6.46 9.04 -9.24
CA MET A 167 6.84 9.73 -10.48
C MET A 167 5.67 10.39 -11.19
N LEU A 168 4.48 9.81 -11.14
CA LEU A 168 3.26 10.46 -11.64
C LEU A 168 2.96 11.76 -10.86
N ILE A 169 3.13 11.74 -9.54
CA ILE A 169 2.88 12.92 -8.69
C ILE A 169 3.91 14.02 -8.98
N GLU A 170 5.20 13.66 -9.08
CA GLU A 170 6.27 14.60 -9.48
C GLU A 170 5.96 15.23 -10.84
N GLY A 171 5.74 14.41 -11.86
CA GLY A 171 5.49 14.90 -13.21
C GLY A 171 4.25 15.80 -13.31
N PHE A 172 3.15 15.47 -12.64
CA PHE A 172 1.99 16.34 -12.58
C PHE A 172 2.27 17.62 -11.78
N GLY A 173 3.02 17.52 -10.69
CA GLY A 173 3.41 18.69 -9.88
C GLY A 173 4.20 19.70 -10.69
N GLU A 174 5.24 19.27 -11.39
CA GLU A 174 6.07 20.13 -12.24
C GLU A 174 5.28 20.70 -13.43
N ALA A 175 4.54 19.86 -14.15
CA ALA A 175 3.75 20.29 -15.31
C ALA A 175 2.69 21.34 -14.93
N PHE A 176 2.01 21.16 -13.79
CA PHE A 176 0.98 22.09 -13.36
C PHE A 176 1.56 23.38 -12.79
N ALA A 177 2.69 23.31 -12.06
CA ALA A 177 3.40 24.51 -11.62
C ALA A 177 3.89 25.37 -12.81
N LEU A 178 4.44 24.73 -13.84
CA LEU A 178 4.85 25.41 -15.07
C LEU A 178 3.64 26.06 -15.78
N ALA A 179 2.54 25.35 -15.93
CA ALA A 179 1.33 25.85 -16.57
C ALA A 179 0.69 27.01 -15.80
N GLU A 180 0.64 26.90 -14.47
CA GLU A 180 0.10 27.95 -13.61
C GLU A 180 0.93 29.23 -13.68
N LYS A 181 2.27 29.13 -13.75
CA LYS A 181 3.16 30.28 -13.98
C LYS A 181 2.92 30.94 -15.34
N ALA A 182 2.47 30.17 -16.34
CA ALA A 182 2.10 30.69 -17.66
C ALA A 182 0.65 31.21 -17.71
N GLY A 183 -0.07 31.26 -16.60
CA GLY A 183 -1.45 31.73 -16.52
C GLY A 183 -2.50 30.72 -16.97
N MET A 184 -2.15 29.44 -17.12
CA MET A 184 -3.09 28.38 -17.46
C MET A 184 -3.81 27.85 -16.20
N ASP A 185 -5.05 27.42 -16.38
CA ASP A 185 -5.81 26.73 -15.34
C ASP A 185 -5.34 25.27 -15.23
N PRO A 186 -4.80 24.83 -14.06
CA PRO A 186 -4.33 23.47 -13.86
C PRO A 186 -5.43 22.40 -13.93
N GLU A 187 -6.69 22.74 -13.59
CA GLU A 187 -7.80 21.78 -13.68
C GLU A 187 -8.16 21.48 -15.14
N ARG A 188 -8.20 22.51 -15.96
CA ARG A 188 -8.41 22.35 -17.40
C ARG A 188 -7.28 21.53 -18.04
N LEU A 189 -6.02 21.82 -17.64
CA LEU A 189 -4.86 21.08 -18.13
C LEU A 189 -4.91 19.63 -17.67
N SER A 190 -5.22 19.37 -16.39
CA SER A 190 -5.37 18.04 -15.81
C SER A 190 -6.41 17.22 -16.60
N GLY A 191 -7.62 17.78 -16.80
CA GLY A 191 -8.70 17.12 -17.54
C GLY A 191 -8.34 16.80 -18.98
N THR A 192 -7.51 17.63 -19.62
CA THR A 192 -7.05 17.41 -21.00
C THR A 192 -5.97 16.33 -21.06
N LEU A 193 -4.88 16.49 -20.30
CA LEU A 193 -3.72 15.60 -20.40
C LEU A 193 -4.03 14.19 -19.92
N THR A 194 -4.85 14.03 -18.88
CA THR A 194 -5.23 12.68 -18.43
C THR A 194 -6.04 11.90 -19.46
N LYS A 195 -6.86 12.56 -20.26
CA LYS A 195 -7.58 11.93 -21.38
C LYS A 195 -6.63 11.56 -22.54
N ILE A 196 -5.75 12.49 -22.93
CA ILE A 196 -4.87 12.30 -24.07
C ILE A 196 -3.78 11.27 -23.79
N LEU A 197 -3.07 11.42 -22.65
CA LEU A 197 -1.88 10.61 -22.35
C LEU A 197 -2.22 9.30 -21.65
N PHE A 198 -3.32 9.24 -20.88
CA PHE A 198 -3.64 8.11 -20.02
C PHE A 198 -5.01 7.48 -20.31
N ALA A 199 -5.65 7.87 -21.42
CA ALA A 199 -6.97 7.36 -21.82
C ALA A 199 -8.03 7.42 -20.69
N GLY A 200 -7.92 8.40 -19.79
CA GLY A 200 -8.81 8.54 -18.64
C GLY A 200 -8.62 7.48 -17.54
N ALA A 201 -7.48 6.78 -17.51
CA ALA A 201 -7.21 5.77 -16.49
C ALA A 201 -7.42 6.34 -15.06
N PRO A 202 -8.08 5.59 -14.15
CA PRO A 202 -8.52 6.13 -12.86
C PRO A 202 -7.39 6.67 -11.97
N ILE A 203 -6.24 5.99 -11.94
CA ILE A 203 -5.11 6.38 -11.07
C ILE A 203 -4.49 7.71 -11.51
N PRO A 204 -4.00 7.88 -12.76
CA PRO A 204 -3.47 9.16 -13.20
C PRO A 204 -4.51 10.30 -13.12
N THR A 205 -5.77 10.03 -13.51
CA THR A 205 -6.85 11.02 -13.45
C THR A 205 -7.13 11.48 -12.02
N GLY A 206 -7.18 10.55 -11.05
CA GLY A 206 -7.42 10.87 -9.67
C GLY A 206 -6.28 11.67 -9.04
N TYR A 207 -5.02 11.30 -9.32
CA TYR A 207 -3.85 12.02 -8.82
C TYR A 207 -3.74 13.41 -9.43
N ALA A 208 -3.82 13.53 -10.75
CA ALA A 208 -3.78 14.81 -11.45
C ALA A 208 -4.87 15.77 -10.97
N GLY A 209 -6.10 15.28 -10.79
CA GLY A 209 -7.21 16.07 -10.28
C GLY A 209 -6.96 16.62 -8.87
N ARG A 210 -6.48 15.78 -7.95
CA ARG A 210 -6.15 16.22 -6.58
C ARG A 210 -5.04 17.28 -6.57
N ILE A 211 -3.99 17.09 -7.36
CA ILE A 211 -2.87 18.03 -7.48
C ILE A 211 -3.35 19.35 -8.07
N ALA A 212 -4.13 19.31 -9.15
CA ALA A 212 -4.64 20.51 -9.83
C ALA A 212 -5.53 21.37 -8.91
N ARG A 213 -6.36 20.72 -8.04
CA ARG A 213 -7.21 21.40 -7.07
C ARG A 213 -6.55 21.63 -5.71
N THR A 214 -5.33 21.15 -5.52
CA THR A 214 -4.63 21.18 -4.21
C THR A 214 -5.43 20.51 -3.06
N GLU A 215 -6.16 19.43 -3.37
CA GLU A 215 -7.00 18.69 -2.43
C GLU A 215 -6.22 17.53 -1.80
N PHE A 216 -5.48 17.80 -0.74
CA PHE A 216 -4.62 16.81 -0.12
C PHE A 216 -5.22 16.16 1.14
N GLU A 217 -6.39 16.62 1.57
CA GLU A 217 -7.16 16.04 2.68
C GLU A 217 -8.61 15.76 2.25
N PRO A 218 -9.25 14.71 2.81
CA PRO A 218 -8.64 13.68 3.63
C PRO A 218 -7.71 12.76 2.83
N ALA A 219 -6.66 12.24 3.50
CA ALA A 219 -5.73 11.32 2.87
C ALA A 219 -6.37 9.94 2.63
N GLY A 220 -6.33 9.48 1.39
CA GLY A 220 -6.55 8.07 1.05
C GLY A 220 -5.29 7.23 1.26
N PHE A 221 -4.11 7.83 1.02
CA PHE A 221 -2.79 7.27 1.29
C PHE A 221 -1.91 8.36 1.89
N ALA A 222 -1.64 8.26 3.21
CA ALA A 222 -0.99 9.33 3.96
C ALA A 222 0.48 9.51 3.59
N MET A 223 0.98 10.74 3.69
CA MET A 223 2.35 11.16 3.37
C MET A 223 3.43 10.27 4.01
N PRO A 224 3.37 9.91 5.32
CA PRO A 224 4.39 9.03 5.93
C PRO A 224 4.47 7.65 5.28
N LEU A 225 3.34 7.11 4.80
CA LEU A 225 3.32 5.82 4.10
C LEU A 225 3.96 5.93 2.71
N GLY A 226 3.72 7.04 2.01
CA GLY A 226 4.39 7.33 0.73
C GLY A 226 5.91 7.45 0.90
N HIS A 227 6.35 8.20 1.91
CA HIS A 227 7.77 8.32 2.25
C HIS A 227 8.40 6.96 2.60
N LYS A 228 7.73 6.15 3.43
CA LYS A 228 8.18 4.79 3.73
C LYS A 228 8.34 3.95 2.47
N ASP A 229 7.36 3.95 1.58
CA ASP A 229 7.37 3.09 0.39
C ASP A 229 8.48 3.49 -0.61
N VAL A 230 8.73 4.79 -0.81
CA VAL A 230 9.86 5.27 -1.61
C VAL A 230 11.20 4.90 -0.94
N SER A 231 11.30 5.03 0.39
CA SER A 231 12.49 4.61 1.14
C SER A 231 12.78 3.11 0.99
N LEU A 232 11.75 2.26 1.02
CA LEU A 232 11.91 0.81 0.79
C LEU A 232 12.39 0.51 -0.65
N ALA A 233 11.91 1.26 -1.64
CA ALA A 233 12.39 1.13 -3.02
C ALA A 233 13.87 1.52 -3.13
N LEU A 234 14.31 2.60 -2.47
CA LEU A 234 15.71 3.02 -2.43
C LEU A 234 16.59 2.01 -1.68
N GLN A 235 16.12 1.41 -0.58
CA GLN A 235 16.84 0.34 0.10
C GLN A 235 17.06 -0.87 -0.82
N ALA A 236 16.03 -1.30 -1.54
CA ALA A 236 16.16 -2.37 -2.53
C ALA A 236 17.10 -1.98 -3.66
N ALA A 237 17.09 -0.73 -4.11
CA ALA A 237 17.98 -0.20 -5.13
C ALA A 237 19.47 -0.26 -4.70
N VAL A 238 19.77 0.12 -3.46
CA VAL A 238 21.14 0.01 -2.89
C VAL A 238 21.59 -1.45 -2.84
N GLU A 239 20.74 -2.34 -2.34
CA GLU A 239 21.03 -3.76 -2.24
C GLU A 239 21.33 -4.39 -3.60
N LEU A 240 20.53 -4.02 -4.60
CA LEU A 240 20.62 -4.54 -5.97
C LEU A 240 21.59 -3.74 -6.86
N ARG A 241 22.20 -2.67 -6.32
CA ARG A 241 23.13 -1.76 -7.04
C ARG A 241 22.47 -1.12 -8.28
N VAL A 242 21.22 -0.69 -8.15
CA VAL A 242 20.47 0.02 -9.21
C VAL A 242 20.40 1.51 -8.87
N PRO A 243 20.99 2.42 -9.66
CA PRO A 243 20.82 3.86 -9.45
C PRO A 243 19.35 4.28 -9.68
N MET A 244 18.75 4.97 -8.70
CA MET A 244 17.38 5.50 -8.78
C MET A 244 17.32 7.00 -8.42
N PRO A 245 17.89 7.89 -9.25
CA PRO A 245 17.95 9.32 -8.95
C PRO A 245 16.56 9.96 -8.80
N LEU A 246 15.57 9.54 -9.57
CA LEU A 246 14.21 10.07 -9.46
C LEU A 246 13.54 9.66 -8.13
N ALA A 247 13.84 8.46 -7.62
CA ALA A 247 13.33 8.05 -6.32
C ALA A 247 13.95 8.87 -5.18
N SER A 248 15.24 9.24 -5.31
CA SER A 248 15.92 10.12 -4.35
C SER A 248 15.30 11.52 -4.36
N LEU A 249 14.99 12.08 -5.52
CA LEU A 249 14.28 13.35 -5.65
C LEU A 249 12.90 13.30 -4.97
N ALA A 250 12.12 12.26 -5.24
CA ALA A 250 10.81 12.08 -4.61
C ALA A 250 10.92 11.92 -3.09
N GLN A 251 11.94 11.22 -2.59
CA GLN A 251 12.19 11.09 -1.16
C GLN A 251 12.45 12.44 -0.51
N ASP A 252 13.26 13.30 -1.14
CA ASP A 252 13.56 14.64 -0.64
C ASP A 252 12.30 15.52 -0.60
N HIS A 253 11.45 15.48 -1.61
CA HIS A 253 10.17 16.21 -1.60
C HIS A 253 9.18 15.68 -0.56
N LEU A 254 9.12 14.36 -0.35
CA LEU A 254 8.32 13.76 0.72
C LEU A 254 8.83 14.19 2.10
N LEU A 255 10.14 14.15 2.31
CA LEU A 255 10.77 14.60 3.55
C LEU A 255 10.52 16.10 3.78
N ALA A 256 10.64 16.93 2.74
CA ALA A 256 10.32 18.34 2.81
C ALA A 256 8.84 18.62 3.15
N SER A 257 7.92 17.76 2.68
CA SER A 257 6.51 17.83 3.06
C SER A 257 6.30 17.47 4.54
N LEU A 258 6.92 16.39 5.02
CA LEU A 258 6.86 15.99 6.44
C LEU A 258 7.48 17.06 7.36
N ALA A 259 8.62 17.65 6.98
CA ALA A 259 9.25 18.72 7.73
C ALA A 259 8.37 19.99 7.86
N ARG A 260 7.34 20.11 7.02
CA ARG A 260 6.32 21.20 7.08
C ARG A 260 5.05 20.79 7.85
N GLY A 261 5.05 19.62 8.56
CA GLY A 261 3.92 19.15 9.36
C GLY A 261 2.74 18.61 8.53
N ARG A 262 3.02 18.01 7.37
CA ARG A 262 1.99 17.52 6.44
C ARG A 262 1.73 16.01 6.52
N GLU A 263 1.88 15.43 7.70
CA GLU A 263 1.70 13.99 7.94
C GLU A 263 0.26 13.53 7.65
N SER A 264 -0.74 14.42 7.85
CA SER A 264 -2.15 14.13 7.56
C SER A 264 -2.50 14.19 6.08
N TRP A 265 -1.63 14.78 5.27
CA TRP A 265 -1.88 14.96 3.84
C TRP A 265 -1.78 13.65 3.06
N ASP A 266 -2.54 13.60 1.98
CA ASP A 266 -2.41 12.54 0.98
C ASP A 266 -1.02 12.62 0.31
N PHE A 267 -0.52 11.47 -0.13
CA PHE A 267 0.74 11.32 -0.84
C PHE A 267 0.88 12.30 -2.03
N THR A 268 -0.23 12.61 -2.72
CA THR A 268 -0.26 13.60 -3.80
C THR A 268 0.14 15.01 -3.36
N GLY A 269 0.09 15.30 -2.05
CA GLY A 269 0.53 16.57 -1.47
C GLY A 269 2.04 16.83 -1.58
N MET A 270 2.84 15.82 -1.97
CA MET A 270 4.24 16.01 -2.34
C MET A 270 4.39 17.09 -3.45
N ALA A 271 3.48 17.15 -4.40
CA ALA A 271 3.44 18.15 -5.45
C ALA A 271 3.36 19.62 -4.95
N ALA A 272 2.91 19.83 -3.71
CA ALA A 272 2.89 21.17 -3.12
C ALA A 272 4.30 21.74 -2.91
N VAL A 273 5.32 20.90 -2.64
CA VAL A 273 6.72 21.34 -2.50
C VAL A 273 7.23 21.94 -3.82
N ILE A 274 6.89 21.31 -4.93
CA ILE A 274 7.29 21.76 -6.28
C ILE A 274 6.64 23.13 -6.56
N ARG A 275 5.35 23.25 -6.28
CA ARG A 275 4.58 24.46 -6.47
C ARG A 275 5.13 25.64 -5.62
N GLU A 276 5.48 25.39 -4.38
CA GLU A 276 6.10 26.36 -3.46
C GLU A 276 7.49 26.76 -3.95
N SER A 277 8.29 25.81 -4.42
CA SER A 277 9.61 26.10 -4.99
C SER A 277 9.53 26.97 -6.26
N ALA A 278 8.42 26.90 -6.99
CA ALA A 278 8.13 27.79 -8.10
C ALA A 278 7.64 29.19 -7.66
N GLY A 279 7.53 29.47 -6.36
CA GLY A 279 7.05 30.75 -5.81
C GLY A 279 5.56 31.00 -6.07
N LEU A 280 4.76 29.94 -6.24
CA LEU A 280 3.31 30.06 -6.36
C LEU A 280 2.67 30.14 -4.97
N PRO A 281 1.69 31.03 -4.74
CA PRO A 281 1.06 31.20 -3.44
C PRO A 281 0.27 29.94 -3.04
N PRO A 282 0.11 29.67 -1.74
CA PRO A 282 -0.82 28.64 -1.28
C PRO A 282 -2.21 28.85 -1.90
N ARG A 283 -2.82 27.79 -2.43
CA ARG A 283 -4.24 27.82 -2.78
C ARG A 283 -5.05 27.57 -1.52
N ARG A 284 -6.09 28.39 -1.34
CA ARG A 284 -7.04 28.23 -0.22
C ARG A 284 -8.09 27.18 -0.56
#